data_565a2709d3d61a658445009215d44b86
#
_entry.id   565a2709d3d61a658445009215d44b86
#
_cell.length_a   1.000
_cell.length_b   1.000
_cell.length_c   1.000
_cell.angle_alpha   90.00
_cell.angle_beta   90.00
_cell.angle_gamma   90.00
#
_symmetry.space_group_name_H-M   'P 1'
#
loop_
_entity.id
_entity.type
_entity.pdbx_description
1 polymer ?
#
loop_
_entity_poly.entity_id
_entity_poly.type
_entity_poly.pdbx_seq_one_letter_code
_entity_poly.pdbx_strand_id
1 'polypeptide(L)'
;MYRLTGSVGQGGRNAHDDVVLVQKQLNKNAQIAALTGLVPETGICDESTIRAILSFQRTVVRLGNPDGRIDPHGRTWRMLLGEQPQATNVAFVQLSGENGNFYLYEPNDRVWGTPSTIQTIKNVAIELKPHGFEIGVGDISFQQGGRMSPHGSHRRGVDVDIRPVRADGKHERCTITDPNYSRERTKLLVEQVD
;
A
#
# COMPACT_ATOMS: atom_id res chain seq x y z
N MET A 1 8.58 14.79 18.83
CA MET A 1 7.93 13.80 17.91
C MET A 1 9.05 12.93 17.33
N TYR A 2 8.98 11.61 17.49
CA TYR A 2 10.01 10.71 16.96
C TYR A 2 9.88 10.59 15.44
N ARG A 3 10.95 10.85 14.71
CA ARG A 3 10.96 10.81 13.24
C ARG A 3 12.22 10.11 12.75
N LEU A 4 12.07 9.16 11.83
CA LEU A 4 13.18 8.58 11.09
C LEU A 4 13.59 9.48 9.94
N THR A 5 14.90 9.59 9.70
CA THR A 5 15.47 10.29 8.54
C THR A 5 15.72 9.33 7.37
N GLY A 6 15.76 8.03 7.64
CA GLY A 6 15.95 6.97 6.65
C GLY A 6 15.38 5.64 7.13
N SER A 7 15.39 4.65 6.25
CA SER A 7 14.95 3.29 6.56
C SER A 7 15.94 2.56 7.48
N VAL A 8 15.39 1.71 8.37
CA VAL A 8 16.14 0.86 9.30
C VAL A 8 15.79 -0.60 9.09
N GLY A 9 16.75 -1.49 9.09
CA GLY A 9 16.57 -2.92 8.90
C GLY A 9 17.21 -3.44 7.62
N GLN A 10 16.69 -4.55 7.12
CA GLN A 10 17.24 -5.25 5.97
C GLN A 10 17.23 -4.37 4.71
N GLY A 11 18.41 -4.13 4.13
CA GLY A 11 18.55 -3.24 2.96
C GLY A 11 18.22 -1.76 3.24
N GLY A 12 18.10 -1.36 4.51
CA GLY A 12 17.83 0.01 4.92
C GLY A 12 19.08 0.90 4.90
N ARG A 13 18.87 2.22 5.02
CA ARG A 13 19.95 3.21 5.16
C ARG A 13 20.73 3.01 6.46
N ASN A 14 20.07 2.56 7.52
CA ASN A 14 20.63 2.23 8.82
C ASN A 14 21.50 3.35 9.44
N ALA A 15 21.06 4.60 9.32
CA ALA A 15 21.74 5.71 10.00
C ALA A 15 21.71 5.47 11.51
N HIS A 16 22.86 5.71 12.18
CA HIS A 16 23.07 5.40 13.60
C HIS A 16 21.92 5.85 14.50
N ASP A 17 21.53 7.11 14.42
CA ASP A 17 20.48 7.68 15.29
C ASP A 17 19.11 7.07 15.01
N ASP A 18 18.79 6.78 13.74
CA ASP A 18 17.56 6.09 13.36
C ASP A 18 17.53 4.65 13.92
N VAL A 19 18.67 3.95 13.87
CA VAL A 19 18.79 2.60 14.43
C VAL A 19 18.62 2.61 15.94
N VAL A 20 19.30 3.52 16.67
CA VAL A 20 19.10 3.69 18.12
C VAL A 20 17.65 3.94 18.45
N LEU A 21 16.98 4.80 17.68
CA LEU A 21 15.58 5.13 17.90
C LEU A 21 14.69 3.90 17.71
N VAL A 22 14.90 3.10 16.67
CA VAL A 22 14.16 1.86 16.42
C VAL A 22 14.40 0.84 17.52
N GLN A 23 15.65 0.61 17.93
CA GLN A 23 16.01 -0.31 19.02
C GLN A 23 15.30 0.07 20.32
N LYS A 24 15.31 1.35 20.69
CA LYS A 24 14.57 1.86 21.85
C LYS A 24 13.07 1.61 21.77
N GLN A 25 12.46 1.81 20.60
CA GLN A 25 11.03 1.58 20.46
C GLN A 25 10.68 0.09 20.46
N LEU A 26 11.52 -0.78 19.88
CA LEU A 26 11.35 -2.23 19.96
C LEU A 26 11.42 -2.72 21.41
N ASN A 27 12.36 -2.22 22.20
CA ASN A 27 12.52 -2.59 23.62
C ASN A 27 11.34 -2.16 24.50
N LYS A 28 10.65 -1.08 24.14
CA LYS A 28 9.41 -0.66 24.83
C LYS A 28 8.22 -1.59 24.57
N ASN A 29 8.27 -2.39 23.52
CA ASN A 29 7.21 -3.33 23.21
C ASN A 29 7.43 -4.63 24.02
N ALA A 30 6.66 -4.78 25.10
CA ALA A 30 6.80 -5.92 26.02
C ALA A 30 6.67 -7.28 25.32
N GLN A 31 5.79 -7.39 24.31
CA GLN A 31 5.60 -8.63 23.55
C GLN A 31 6.87 -8.98 22.75
N ILE A 32 7.50 -7.98 22.14
CA ILE A 32 8.74 -8.20 21.38
C ILE A 32 9.90 -8.50 22.30
N ALA A 33 10.07 -7.75 23.38
CA ALA A 33 11.09 -8.00 24.38
C ALA A 33 10.99 -9.44 24.96
N ALA A 34 9.77 -9.93 25.17
CA ALA A 34 9.55 -11.31 25.62
C ALA A 34 9.90 -12.38 24.58
N LEU A 35 9.69 -12.08 23.28
CA LEU A 35 9.95 -13.03 22.19
C LEU A 35 11.41 -13.07 21.75
N THR A 36 12.11 -11.95 21.73
CA THR A 36 13.45 -11.81 21.14
C THR A 36 14.55 -11.46 22.15
N GLY A 37 14.18 -11.17 23.38
CA GLY A 37 15.04 -10.47 24.33
C GLY A 37 15.14 -8.98 24.01
N LEU A 38 15.78 -8.23 24.91
CA LEU A 38 16.09 -6.82 24.64
C LEU A 38 17.14 -6.68 23.55
N VAL A 39 16.88 -5.78 22.61
CA VAL A 39 17.82 -5.44 21.55
C VAL A 39 18.86 -4.44 22.10
N PRO A 40 20.17 -4.68 21.96
CA PRO A 40 21.19 -3.70 22.35
C PRO A 40 21.01 -2.37 21.60
N GLU A 41 21.01 -1.25 22.33
CA GLU A 41 20.79 0.10 21.77
C GLU A 41 22.09 0.70 21.26
N THR A 42 22.73 -0.01 20.32
CA THR A 42 24.10 0.30 19.84
C THR A 42 24.12 1.25 18.64
N GLY A 43 22.98 1.49 17.99
CA GLY A 43 22.95 2.21 16.72
C GLY A 43 23.46 1.38 15.52
N ILE A 44 23.78 0.11 15.73
CA ILE A 44 24.18 -0.84 14.67
C ILE A 44 22.98 -1.75 14.39
N CYS A 45 22.56 -1.77 13.13
CA CYS A 45 21.49 -2.66 12.70
C CYS A 45 22.05 -4.07 12.45
N ASP A 46 22.22 -4.80 13.53
CA ASP A 46 22.71 -6.17 13.55
C ASP A 46 21.56 -7.19 13.35
N GLU A 47 21.92 -8.49 13.39
CA GLU A 47 20.96 -9.57 13.24
C GLU A 47 19.91 -9.58 14.36
N SER A 48 20.27 -9.16 15.58
CA SER A 48 19.33 -9.07 16.69
C SER A 48 18.25 -8.02 16.44
N THR A 49 18.65 -6.87 15.91
CA THR A 49 17.76 -5.78 15.50
C THR A 49 16.82 -6.23 14.38
N ILE A 50 17.36 -6.88 13.33
CA ILE A 50 16.55 -7.40 12.20
C ILE A 50 15.55 -8.43 12.68
N ARG A 51 15.92 -9.38 13.53
CA ARG A 51 15.01 -10.38 14.11
C ARG A 51 13.88 -9.74 14.91
N ALA A 52 14.17 -8.73 15.69
CA ALA A 52 13.16 -8.01 16.46
C ALA A 52 12.17 -7.27 15.54
N ILE A 53 12.66 -6.63 14.47
CA ILE A 53 11.83 -6.00 13.44
C ILE A 53 10.90 -7.05 12.78
N LEU A 54 11.45 -8.17 12.33
CA LEU A 54 10.68 -9.27 11.73
C LEU A 54 9.61 -9.81 12.67
N SER A 55 9.96 -10.00 13.96
CA SER A 55 9.02 -10.45 14.99
C SER A 55 7.91 -9.43 15.20
N PHE A 56 8.24 -8.12 15.28
CA PHE A 56 7.26 -7.06 15.40
C PHE A 56 6.32 -7.00 14.19
N GLN A 57 6.88 -7.08 12.98
CA GLN A 57 6.10 -7.10 11.73
C GLN A 57 5.14 -8.29 11.68
N ARG A 58 5.58 -9.46 12.13
CA ARG A 58 4.76 -10.68 12.11
C ARG A 58 3.67 -10.66 13.18
N THR A 59 4.01 -10.32 14.42
CA THR A 59 3.14 -10.50 15.59
C THR A 59 2.25 -9.29 15.87
N VAL A 60 2.79 -8.08 15.73
CA VAL A 60 2.08 -6.82 16.06
C VAL A 60 1.49 -6.19 14.80
N VAL A 61 2.31 -5.99 13.77
CA VAL A 61 1.84 -5.38 12.50
C VAL A 61 0.99 -6.35 11.68
N ARG A 62 1.20 -7.67 11.88
CA ARG A 62 0.52 -8.77 11.18
C ARG A 62 0.70 -8.69 9.65
N LEU A 63 1.94 -8.46 9.22
CA LEU A 63 2.28 -8.53 7.81
C LEU A 63 2.29 -10.00 7.35
N GLY A 64 1.73 -10.25 6.16
CA GLY A 64 1.78 -11.58 5.55
C GLY A 64 3.20 -11.98 5.15
N ASN A 65 4.00 -11.02 4.68
CA ASN A 65 5.42 -11.18 4.32
C ASN A 65 6.24 -10.10 5.04
N PRO A 66 6.73 -10.36 6.26
CA PRO A 66 7.66 -9.46 6.93
C PRO A 66 8.96 -9.34 6.15
N ASP A 67 9.44 -8.12 5.96
CA ASP A 67 10.64 -7.80 5.18
C ASP A 67 11.86 -7.40 6.04
N GLY A 68 11.66 -7.30 7.35
CA GLY A 68 12.73 -6.91 8.29
C GLY A 68 13.17 -5.44 8.15
N ARG A 69 12.34 -4.59 7.53
CA ARG A 69 12.66 -3.18 7.27
C ARG A 69 11.56 -2.25 7.79
N ILE A 70 12.00 -1.12 8.31
CA ILE A 70 11.13 -0.04 8.78
C ILE A 70 11.43 1.20 7.93
N ASP A 71 10.45 1.65 7.15
CA ASP A 71 10.55 2.88 6.38
C ASP A 71 9.99 4.08 7.16
N PRO A 72 10.56 5.30 6.96
CA PRO A 72 9.98 6.53 7.47
C PRO A 72 8.50 6.65 7.04
N HIS A 73 7.63 7.01 7.98
CA HIS A 73 6.17 7.11 7.76
C HIS A 73 5.46 5.79 7.40
N GLY A 74 6.20 4.67 7.25
CA GLY A 74 5.66 3.35 6.97
C GLY A 74 4.75 2.82 8.09
N ARG A 75 3.91 1.83 7.76
CA ARG A 75 2.99 1.20 8.72
C ARG A 75 3.72 0.64 9.94
N THR A 76 4.86 -0.06 9.72
CA THR A 76 5.65 -0.64 10.81
C THR A 76 6.12 0.44 11.78
N TRP A 77 6.63 1.57 11.28
CA TRP A 77 7.08 2.68 12.11
C TRP A 77 5.95 3.30 12.93
N ARG A 78 4.83 3.61 12.30
CA ARG A 78 3.66 4.16 13.00
C ARG A 78 3.18 3.27 14.13
N MET A 79 3.07 1.97 13.87
CA MET A 79 2.66 1.00 14.90
C MET A 79 3.70 0.86 16.01
N LEU A 80 4.99 0.97 15.70
CA LEU A 80 6.07 0.95 16.69
C LEU A 80 6.02 2.18 17.62
N LEU A 81 5.51 3.30 17.13
CA LEU A 81 5.23 4.49 17.95
C LEU A 81 3.94 4.39 18.77
N GLY A 82 3.25 3.27 18.71
CA GLY A 82 1.97 3.07 19.42
C GLY A 82 0.77 3.68 18.70
N GLU A 83 0.97 4.16 17.47
CA GLU A 83 -0.15 4.51 16.62
C GLU A 83 -0.91 3.20 16.33
N GLN A 84 -2.06 3.03 16.99
CA GLN A 84 -2.95 1.94 16.61
C GLN A 84 -3.24 2.09 15.12
N PRO A 85 -3.22 0.99 14.31
CA PRO A 85 -3.92 1.07 13.06
C PRO A 85 -5.29 1.58 13.47
N GLN A 86 -5.64 2.77 13.05
CA GLN A 86 -7.04 3.11 13.11
C GLN A 86 -7.71 1.98 12.34
N ALA A 87 -8.39 1.09 13.05
CA ALA A 87 -9.54 0.43 12.48
C ALA A 87 -10.44 1.61 12.12
N THR A 88 -10.17 2.19 10.97
CA THR A 88 -11.13 3.06 10.34
C THR A 88 -12.29 2.12 10.08
N ASN A 89 -13.32 2.18 10.92
CA ASN A 89 -14.69 1.87 10.56
C ASN A 89 -15.12 2.88 9.48
N VAL A 90 -14.24 3.13 8.53
CA VAL A 90 -14.58 3.86 7.32
C VAL A 90 -15.32 2.83 6.50
N ALA A 91 -16.64 2.96 6.49
CA ALA A 91 -17.46 2.18 5.59
C ALA A 91 -16.86 2.33 4.19
N PHE A 92 -16.56 1.21 3.53
CA PHE A 92 -16.10 1.26 2.17
C PHE A 92 -17.20 1.82 1.29
N VAL A 93 -16.82 2.62 0.32
CA VAL A 93 -17.70 3.23 -0.67
C VAL A 93 -17.54 2.45 -1.97
N GLN A 94 -18.65 2.13 -2.61
CA GLN A 94 -18.63 1.48 -3.91
C GLN A 94 -18.23 2.50 -4.99
N LEU A 95 -17.31 2.11 -5.87
CA LEU A 95 -17.02 2.88 -7.06
C LEU A 95 -18.18 2.71 -8.06
N SER A 96 -19.00 3.74 -8.22
CA SER A 96 -20.10 3.78 -9.19
C SER A 96 -19.72 4.62 -10.39
N GLY A 97 -20.10 4.15 -11.60
CA GLY A 97 -19.71 4.74 -12.88
C GLY A 97 -20.54 5.91 -13.37
N GLU A 98 -21.38 6.52 -12.55
CA GLU A 98 -22.41 7.48 -13.01
C GLU A 98 -21.90 8.80 -13.62
N ASN A 99 -20.62 9.14 -13.50
CA ASN A 99 -20.03 10.36 -14.10
C ASN A 99 -18.72 10.09 -14.83
N GLY A 100 -18.64 8.96 -15.50
CA GLY A 100 -17.50 8.23 -15.90
C GLY A 100 -16.57 8.82 -16.93
N ASN A 101 -15.39 9.08 -16.48
CA ASN A 101 -14.19 9.03 -17.32
C ASN A 101 -13.44 7.72 -17.05
N PHE A 102 -14.14 6.71 -16.54
CA PHE A 102 -13.64 5.35 -16.29
C PHE A 102 -14.74 4.33 -16.56
N TYR A 103 -14.33 3.10 -16.81
CA TYR A 103 -15.22 1.95 -16.92
C TYR A 103 -14.79 0.86 -15.95
N LEU A 104 -15.75 0.08 -15.45
CA LEU A 104 -15.49 -1.08 -14.61
C LEU A 104 -15.40 -2.32 -15.49
N TYR A 105 -14.37 -3.15 -15.26
CA TYR A 105 -14.21 -4.42 -15.97
C TYR A 105 -14.31 -5.65 -15.07
N GLU A 106 -14.53 -5.43 -13.77
CA GLU A 106 -14.80 -6.48 -12.79
C GLU A 106 -16.20 -6.30 -12.19
N PRO A 107 -16.77 -7.35 -11.56
CA PRO A 107 -18.09 -7.27 -10.93
C PRO A 107 -18.19 -6.18 -9.86
N ASN A 108 -19.37 -5.58 -9.75
CA ASN A 108 -19.63 -4.46 -8.83
C ASN A 108 -19.42 -4.76 -7.35
N ASP A 109 -19.43 -6.04 -6.93
CA ASP A 109 -19.15 -6.46 -5.56
C ASP A 109 -17.67 -6.40 -5.20
N ARG A 110 -16.77 -6.21 -6.18
CA ARG A 110 -15.32 -6.17 -6.05
C ARG A 110 -14.70 -4.76 -6.11
N VAL A 111 -15.52 -3.73 -6.28
CA VAL A 111 -15.06 -2.34 -6.49
C VAL A 111 -15.39 -1.44 -5.30
N TRP A 112 -15.15 -1.94 -4.09
CA TRP A 112 -15.33 -1.20 -2.85
C TRP A 112 -13.99 -0.70 -2.32
N GLY A 113 -13.90 0.58 -2.00
CA GLY A 113 -12.67 1.19 -1.50
C GLY A 113 -12.89 2.14 -0.35
N THR A 114 -11.79 2.58 0.26
CA THR A 114 -11.88 3.69 1.21
C THR A 114 -12.39 4.95 0.49
N PRO A 115 -13.05 5.89 1.18
CA PRO A 115 -13.49 7.14 0.56
C PRO A 115 -12.35 7.87 -0.16
N SER A 116 -11.13 7.86 0.39
CA SER A 116 -9.96 8.46 -0.24
C SER A 116 -9.56 7.74 -1.52
N THR A 117 -9.53 6.42 -1.53
CA THR A 117 -9.22 5.61 -2.73
C THR A 117 -10.21 5.91 -3.85
N ILE A 118 -11.51 5.88 -3.53
CA ILE A 118 -12.57 6.17 -4.50
C ILE A 118 -12.47 7.60 -5.04
N GLN A 119 -12.16 8.57 -4.17
CA GLN A 119 -11.98 9.96 -4.60
C GLN A 119 -10.73 10.12 -5.49
N THR A 120 -9.62 9.46 -5.17
CA THR A 120 -8.41 9.47 -6.00
C THR A 120 -8.71 8.93 -7.40
N ILE A 121 -9.39 7.78 -7.53
CA ILE A 121 -9.77 7.21 -8.84
C ILE A 121 -10.60 8.23 -9.65
N LYS A 122 -11.59 8.86 -9.02
CA LYS A 122 -12.45 9.85 -9.67
C LYS A 122 -11.67 11.09 -10.11
N ASN A 123 -10.76 11.59 -9.29
CA ASN A 123 -9.92 12.73 -9.61
C ASN A 123 -9.01 12.43 -10.81
N VAL A 124 -8.29 11.30 -10.78
CA VAL A 124 -7.43 10.85 -11.89
C VAL A 124 -8.24 10.71 -13.20
N ALA A 125 -9.43 10.11 -13.12
CA ALA A 125 -10.31 9.99 -14.29
C ALA A 125 -10.75 11.36 -14.86
N ILE A 126 -11.03 12.34 -13.99
CA ILE A 126 -11.36 13.71 -14.41
C ILE A 126 -10.17 14.39 -15.06
N GLU A 127 -8.98 14.29 -14.47
CA GLU A 127 -7.75 14.89 -14.99
C GLU A 127 -7.33 14.31 -16.35
N LEU A 128 -7.59 13.02 -16.56
CA LEU A 128 -7.29 12.35 -17.83
C LEU A 128 -8.34 12.56 -18.94
N LYS A 129 -9.54 13.04 -18.59
CA LYS A 129 -10.61 13.28 -19.58
C LYS A 129 -10.19 14.16 -20.77
N PRO A 130 -9.46 15.27 -20.59
CA PRO A 130 -9.02 16.12 -21.71
C PRO A 130 -8.11 15.37 -22.70
N HIS A 131 -7.49 14.29 -22.29
CA HIS A 131 -6.62 13.46 -23.15
C HIS A 131 -7.40 12.44 -24.01
N GLY A 132 -8.73 12.43 -23.92
CA GLY A 132 -9.61 11.67 -24.82
C GLY A 132 -9.59 10.16 -24.60
N PHE A 133 -9.35 9.67 -23.39
CA PHE A 133 -9.47 8.26 -23.02
C PHE A 133 -10.04 8.05 -21.62
N GLU A 134 -10.62 6.89 -21.42
CA GLU A 134 -11.13 6.44 -20.12
C GLU A 134 -10.18 5.42 -19.49
N ILE A 135 -10.15 5.37 -18.17
CA ILE A 135 -9.38 4.37 -17.44
C ILE A 135 -10.23 3.15 -17.11
N GLY A 136 -9.68 1.96 -17.29
CA GLY A 136 -10.31 0.72 -16.89
C GLY A 136 -9.95 0.37 -15.45
N VAL A 137 -10.95 0.33 -14.56
CA VAL A 137 -10.79 0.01 -13.13
C VAL A 137 -11.34 -1.38 -12.85
N GLY A 138 -10.56 -2.20 -12.17
CA GLY A 138 -10.92 -3.56 -11.75
C GLY A 138 -11.03 -3.70 -10.25
N ASP A 139 -10.41 -4.76 -9.72
CA ASP A 139 -10.51 -5.11 -8.32
C ASP A 139 -9.97 -4.02 -7.38
N ILE A 140 -10.74 -3.71 -6.34
CA ILE A 140 -10.34 -2.85 -5.23
C ILE A 140 -10.45 -3.64 -3.93
N SER A 141 -11.66 -4.06 -3.55
CA SER A 141 -11.95 -4.86 -2.37
C SER A 141 -13.43 -5.29 -2.39
N PHE A 142 -13.80 -6.22 -1.52
CA PHE A 142 -15.21 -6.44 -1.17
C PHE A 142 -15.71 -5.36 -0.21
N GLN A 143 -17.03 -5.20 -0.08
CA GLN A 143 -17.67 -4.22 0.81
C GLN A 143 -17.19 -4.31 2.27
N GLN A 144 -16.96 -5.52 2.75
CA GLN A 144 -16.47 -5.78 4.10
C GLN A 144 -14.94 -5.97 4.15
N GLY A 145 -14.24 -5.76 3.03
CA GLY A 145 -12.83 -6.12 2.90
C GLY A 145 -12.62 -7.64 2.91
N GLY A 146 -11.45 -8.06 3.37
CA GLY A 146 -11.12 -9.48 3.49
C GLY A 146 -10.41 -10.05 2.28
N ARG A 147 -10.23 -11.37 2.26
CA ARG A 147 -9.46 -12.06 1.21
C ARG A 147 -10.22 -12.13 -0.10
N MET A 148 -9.61 -11.63 -1.16
CA MET A 148 -10.13 -11.71 -2.53
C MET A 148 -9.22 -12.63 -3.36
N SER A 149 -9.67 -13.86 -3.62
CA SER A 149 -8.89 -14.80 -4.44
C SER A 149 -8.96 -14.38 -5.92
N PRO A 150 -7.86 -14.50 -6.68
CA PRO A 150 -6.55 -15.05 -6.34
C PRO A 150 -5.58 -14.02 -5.71
N HIS A 151 -6.00 -12.80 -5.50
CA HIS A 151 -5.15 -11.68 -5.09
C HIS A 151 -4.68 -11.78 -3.63
N GLY A 152 -3.40 -11.45 -3.39
CA GLY A 152 -2.83 -11.33 -2.05
C GLY A 152 -3.11 -9.99 -1.36
N SER A 153 -3.33 -8.94 -2.14
CA SER A 153 -3.74 -7.59 -1.75
C SER A 153 -5.28 -7.42 -1.75
N HIS A 154 -5.83 -6.33 -2.17
CA HIS A 154 -7.28 -6.08 -2.32
C HIS A 154 -8.14 -6.42 -1.09
N ARG A 155 -7.60 -6.18 0.11
CA ARG A 155 -8.27 -6.55 1.37
C ARG A 155 -8.80 -5.38 2.16
N ARG A 156 -8.29 -4.18 1.88
CA ARG A 156 -8.47 -2.99 2.71
C ARG A 156 -9.01 -1.80 1.94
N GLY A 157 -9.38 -2.00 0.68
CA GLY A 157 -9.94 -0.96 -0.17
C GLY A 157 -8.97 0.17 -0.52
N VAL A 158 -7.66 -0.13 -0.58
CA VAL A 158 -6.58 0.81 -0.92
C VAL A 158 -5.74 0.36 -2.12
N ASP A 159 -5.86 -0.88 -2.52
CA ASP A 159 -5.20 -1.44 -3.70
C ASP A 159 -6.21 -1.40 -4.85
N VAL A 160 -5.78 -1.03 -6.05
CA VAL A 160 -6.65 -0.86 -7.22
C VAL A 160 -6.00 -1.47 -8.45
N ASP A 161 -6.70 -2.37 -9.12
CA ASP A 161 -6.28 -2.87 -10.41
C ASP A 161 -6.70 -1.91 -11.52
N ILE A 162 -5.76 -1.45 -12.32
CA ILE A 162 -6.02 -0.57 -13.46
C ILE A 162 -5.44 -1.19 -14.73
N ARG A 163 -6.24 -1.21 -15.80
CA ARG A 163 -5.79 -1.70 -17.10
C ARG A 163 -4.84 -0.72 -17.79
N PRO A 164 -3.80 -1.23 -18.49
CA PRO A 164 -3.07 -0.43 -19.48
C PRO A 164 -4.03 0.14 -20.51
N VAL A 165 -3.76 1.38 -20.97
CA VAL A 165 -4.66 2.10 -21.88
C VAL A 165 -4.45 1.66 -23.32
N ARG A 166 -5.55 1.46 -24.05
CA ARG A 166 -5.54 1.10 -25.47
C ARG A 166 -5.55 2.35 -26.36
N ALA A 167 -4.86 2.26 -27.50
CA ALA A 167 -4.86 3.32 -28.50
C ALA A 167 -6.19 3.45 -29.25
N ASP A 168 -6.91 2.33 -29.42
CA ASP A 168 -8.19 2.28 -30.14
C ASP A 168 -9.41 2.68 -29.27
N GLY A 169 -9.19 2.99 -27.97
CA GLY A 169 -10.24 3.43 -27.06
C GLY A 169 -11.24 2.35 -26.62
N LYS A 170 -11.04 1.09 -27.00
CA LYS A 170 -11.93 0.00 -26.61
C LYS A 170 -11.70 -0.43 -25.15
N HIS A 171 -12.77 -0.88 -24.50
CA HIS A 171 -12.76 -1.38 -23.12
C HIS A 171 -12.35 -2.86 -23.01
N GLU A 172 -11.49 -3.34 -23.90
CA GLU A 172 -11.02 -4.70 -23.93
C GLU A 172 -9.76 -4.88 -23.09
N ARG A 173 -9.44 -6.14 -22.75
CA ARG A 173 -8.17 -6.45 -22.08
C ARG A 173 -7.00 -5.96 -22.89
N CYS A 174 -6.01 -5.38 -22.22
CA CYS A 174 -4.78 -4.92 -22.82
C CYS A 174 -3.58 -5.33 -21.97
N THR A 175 -2.52 -5.74 -22.60
CA THR A 175 -1.21 -5.97 -21.99
C THR A 175 -0.16 -5.12 -22.69
N ILE A 176 1.02 -4.97 -22.10
CA ILE A 176 2.12 -4.18 -22.67
C ILE A 176 2.63 -4.72 -24.01
N THR A 177 2.30 -5.96 -24.38
CA THR A 177 2.65 -6.61 -25.65
C THR A 177 1.52 -6.58 -26.67
N ASP A 178 0.36 -6.01 -26.31
CA ASP A 178 -0.78 -5.92 -27.22
C ASP A 178 -0.51 -4.88 -28.32
N PRO A 179 -0.85 -5.16 -29.60
CA PRO A 179 -0.68 -4.20 -30.69
C PRO A 179 -1.39 -2.87 -30.47
N ASN A 180 -2.48 -2.89 -29.71
CA ASN A 180 -3.26 -1.70 -29.37
C ASN A 180 -2.84 -1.03 -28.05
N TYR A 181 -1.77 -1.49 -27.40
CA TYR A 181 -1.26 -0.86 -26.19
C TYR A 181 -0.75 0.57 -26.50
N SER A 182 -1.25 1.55 -25.77
CA SER A 182 -0.76 2.92 -25.82
C SER A 182 0.19 3.22 -24.68
N ARG A 183 1.49 3.19 -24.96
CA ARG A 183 2.52 3.52 -23.98
C ARG A 183 2.39 4.96 -23.47
N GLU A 184 2.07 5.89 -24.37
CA GLU A 184 1.93 7.32 -24.04
C GLU A 184 0.78 7.55 -23.07
N ARG A 185 -0.43 7.04 -23.38
CA ARG A 185 -1.62 7.17 -22.51
C ARG A 185 -1.43 6.44 -21.18
N THR A 186 -0.81 5.27 -21.19
CA THR A 186 -0.52 4.53 -19.95
C THR A 186 0.50 5.26 -19.09
N LYS A 187 1.50 5.92 -19.69
CA LYS A 187 2.46 6.77 -18.97
C LYS A 187 1.75 7.95 -18.31
N LEU A 188 0.88 8.66 -19.03
CA LEU A 188 0.07 9.76 -18.48
C LEU A 188 -0.75 9.29 -17.27
N LEU A 189 -1.39 8.10 -17.36
CA LEU A 189 -2.13 7.52 -16.27
C LEU A 189 -1.24 7.28 -15.03
N VAL A 190 -0.06 6.69 -15.19
CA VAL A 190 0.86 6.40 -14.07
C VAL A 190 1.34 7.69 -13.41
N GLU A 191 1.63 8.72 -14.18
CA GLU A 191 2.09 10.04 -13.67
C GLU A 191 1.01 10.77 -12.84
N GLN A 192 -0.25 10.40 -12.93
CA GLN A 192 -1.34 10.97 -12.12
C GLN A 192 -1.59 10.23 -10.80
N VAL A 193 -1.04 9.04 -10.62
CA VAL A 193 -1.23 8.23 -9.40
C VAL A 193 0.00 8.22 -8.49
N ASP A 194 1.13 8.79 -8.91
CA ASP A 194 2.33 9.02 -8.10
C ASP A 194 2.21 10.32 -7.29
#